data_a8941c78f313e0b1c77ffbfd56fe6f72
#
_entry.id   a8941c78f313e0b1c77ffbfd56fe6f72
#
_cell.length_a   1.000
_cell.length_b   1.000
_cell.length_c   1.000
_cell.angle_alpha   90.00
_cell.angle_beta   90.00
_cell.angle_gamma   90.00
#
_symmetry.space_group_name_H-M   'P 1'
#
loop_
_entity.id
_entity.type
_entity.pdbx_description
1 polymer ?
#
loop_
_entity_poly.entity_id
_entity_poly.type
_entity_poly.pdbx_seq_one_letter_code
_entity_poly.pdbx_strand_id
1 'polypeptide(L)'
;MALENEKSKISFIGCGFVGGTWIRYLQKEKGYVRDRDFFCYDPPKGLLDDINKANIVVISVPTPSSESGVCDLSFVKDAVGRVGNGKWIIIRSTVPPGTTARLQKENPDKNFIFMPEFLTEARAEEDFRNPDRLILAPANRNFQVVDTLLSLLPKARALTVPGYSDTYTWFDVTPSEAE
;
A
#
# COMPACT_ATOMS: atom_id res chain seq x y z
N MET A 1 -28.56 12.23 15.54
CA MET A 1 -27.30 12.56 14.83
C MET A 1 -26.51 11.28 14.78
N ALA A 2 -26.41 10.63 13.62
CA ALA A 2 -25.52 9.51 13.43
C ALA A 2 -24.09 10.05 13.56
N LEU A 3 -23.30 9.46 14.45
CA LEU A 3 -21.86 9.70 14.50
C LEU A 3 -21.31 9.29 13.12
N GLU A 4 -20.89 10.25 12.30
CA GLU A 4 -20.11 9.95 11.11
C GLU A 4 -18.88 9.19 11.59
N ASN A 5 -18.81 7.92 11.24
CA ASN A 5 -17.66 7.08 11.54
C ASN A 5 -16.47 7.72 10.82
N GLU A 6 -15.54 8.33 11.57
CA GLU A 6 -14.41 9.05 11.00
C GLU A 6 -13.62 8.09 10.11
N LYS A 7 -13.50 8.43 8.82
CA LYS A 7 -12.79 7.61 7.84
C LYS A 7 -11.31 7.51 8.21
N SER A 8 -10.75 6.32 8.12
CA SER A 8 -9.32 6.12 8.33
C SER A 8 -8.52 6.88 7.27
N LYS A 9 -7.62 7.76 7.71
CA LYS A 9 -6.80 8.56 6.80
C LYS A 9 -5.66 7.72 6.22
N ILE A 10 -5.37 7.94 4.93
CA ILE A 10 -4.33 7.26 4.18
C ILE A 10 -3.51 8.25 3.36
N SER A 11 -2.22 8.03 3.24
CA SER A 11 -1.32 8.85 2.41
C SER A 11 -0.66 8.02 1.33
N PHE A 12 -0.28 8.68 0.24
CA PHE A 12 0.39 8.08 -0.91
C PHE A 12 1.67 8.83 -1.23
N ILE A 13 2.79 8.11 -1.33
CA ILE A 13 4.05 8.59 -1.93
C ILE A 13 4.21 7.86 -3.26
N GLY A 14 4.18 8.64 -4.36
CA GLY A 14 4.03 8.13 -5.71
C GLY A 14 2.55 7.93 -6.08
N CYS A 15 2.03 8.86 -6.88
CA CYS A 15 0.64 8.88 -7.35
C CYS A 15 0.59 8.54 -8.86
N GLY A 16 1.47 7.64 -9.30
CA GLY A 16 1.57 7.15 -10.66
C GLY A 16 0.50 6.13 -11.02
N PHE A 17 0.88 5.12 -11.79
CA PHE A 17 -0.02 4.06 -12.25
C PHE A 17 -0.66 3.31 -11.06
N VAL A 18 0.16 2.76 -10.18
CA VAL A 18 -0.29 1.94 -9.03
C VAL A 18 -1.00 2.80 -7.98
N GLY A 19 -0.33 3.81 -7.42
CA GLY A 19 -0.89 4.67 -6.38
C GLY A 19 -2.12 5.46 -6.87
N GLY A 20 -2.07 5.98 -8.09
CA GLY A 20 -3.18 6.70 -8.71
C GLY A 20 -4.42 5.83 -8.91
N THR A 21 -4.26 4.54 -9.22
CA THR A 21 -5.40 3.62 -9.35
C THR A 21 -6.11 3.41 -8.01
N TRP A 22 -5.37 3.22 -6.92
CA TRP A 22 -5.96 3.13 -5.59
C TRP A 22 -6.64 4.44 -5.15
N ILE A 23 -6.01 5.59 -5.41
CA ILE A 23 -6.59 6.90 -5.11
C ILE A 23 -7.94 7.06 -5.85
N ARG A 24 -8.01 6.74 -7.13
CA ARG A 24 -9.27 6.82 -7.91
C ARG A 24 -10.36 5.90 -7.35
N TYR A 25 -9.99 4.70 -6.92
CA TYR A 25 -10.92 3.79 -6.24
C TYR A 25 -11.46 4.40 -4.94
N LEU A 26 -10.60 4.95 -4.08
CA LEU A 26 -11.01 5.60 -2.84
C LEU A 26 -11.96 6.77 -3.10
N GLN A 27 -11.70 7.57 -4.13
CA GLN A 27 -12.55 8.70 -4.50
C GLN A 27 -13.91 8.24 -5.03
N LYS A 28 -13.91 7.30 -5.99
CA LYS A 28 -15.12 6.87 -6.70
C LYS A 28 -16.02 5.96 -5.84
N GLU A 29 -15.43 4.99 -5.14
CA GLU A 29 -16.17 3.92 -4.47
C GLU A 29 -16.32 4.15 -2.96
N LYS A 30 -15.40 4.90 -2.34
CA LYS A 30 -15.39 5.16 -0.89
C LYS A 30 -15.72 6.62 -0.55
N GLY A 31 -15.83 7.51 -1.54
CA GLY A 31 -16.10 8.93 -1.34
C GLY A 31 -15.02 9.66 -0.54
N TYR A 32 -13.77 9.26 -0.71
CA TYR A 32 -12.62 9.91 -0.07
C TYR A 32 -12.31 11.25 -0.75
N VAL A 33 -11.97 12.25 0.05
CA VAL A 33 -11.63 13.60 -0.41
C VAL A 33 -10.19 13.90 -0.06
N ARG A 34 -9.42 14.40 -1.04
CA ARG A 34 -8.04 14.84 -0.82
C ARG A 34 -8.00 15.98 0.21
N ASP A 35 -6.92 16.08 0.95
CA ASP A 35 -6.65 17.02 2.04
C ASP A 35 -7.51 16.83 3.29
N ARG A 36 -8.51 15.93 3.25
CA ARG A 36 -9.34 15.52 4.39
C ARG A 36 -9.11 14.07 4.78
N ASP A 37 -9.33 13.16 3.83
CA ASP A 37 -9.34 11.72 4.05
C ASP A 37 -8.08 11.05 3.51
N PHE A 38 -7.46 11.63 2.46
CA PHE A 38 -6.19 11.16 1.92
C PHE A 38 -5.26 12.30 1.51
N PHE A 39 -3.94 12.01 1.49
CA PHE A 39 -2.88 12.96 1.18
C PHE A 39 -1.93 12.37 0.15
N CYS A 40 -1.37 13.22 -0.73
CA CYS A 40 -0.57 12.81 -1.87
C CYS A 40 0.78 13.54 -1.88
N TYR A 41 1.86 12.77 -2.01
CA TYR A 41 3.21 13.30 -2.25
C TYR A 41 3.80 12.69 -3.53
N ASP A 42 3.87 13.51 -4.57
CA ASP A 42 4.43 13.17 -5.88
C ASP A 42 4.99 14.46 -6.51
N PRO A 43 6.22 14.89 -6.14
CA PRO A 43 6.78 16.17 -6.58
C PRO A 43 6.78 16.39 -8.09
N PRO A 44 7.09 15.39 -8.94
CA PRO A 44 6.99 15.53 -10.39
C PRO A 44 5.59 15.92 -10.89
N LYS A 45 4.54 15.64 -10.08
CA LYS A 45 3.15 16.02 -10.38
C LYS A 45 2.68 17.26 -9.61
N GLY A 46 3.57 17.93 -8.87
CA GLY A 46 3.23 19.07 -8.03
C GLY A 46 2.36 18.72 -6.82
N LEU A 47 2.33 17.44 -6.39
CA LEU A 47 1.59 17.00 -5.21
C LEU A 47 2.55 16.99 -4.01
N LEU A 48 2.30 17.86 -3.03
CA LEU A 48 3.21 18.11 -1.90
C LEU A 48 2.48 18.11 -0.56
N ASP A 49 1.44 17.27 -0.40
CA ASP A 49 0.67 17.21 0.84
C ASP A 49 1.53 16.66 1.98
N ASP A 50 1.18 17.02 3.21
CA ASP A 50 1.79 16.45 4.40
C ASP A 50 1.27 15.02 4.63
N ILE A 51 2.09 14.04 4.22
CA ILE A 51 1.78 12.62 4.32
C ILE A 51 1.67 12.12 5.76
N ASN A 52 2.23 12.84 6.73
CA ASN A 52 2.20 12.45 8.14
C ASN A 52 0.87 12.75 8.84
N LYS A 53 -0.09 13.37 8.14
CA LYS A 53 -1.47 13.51 8.61
C LYS A 53 -2.26 12.19 8.63
N ALA A 54 -1.75 11.14 7.97
CA ALA A 54 -2.32 9.79 8.02
C ALA A 54 -1.45 8.83 8.84
N ASN A 55 -2.05 7.75 9.32
CA ASN A 55 -1.34 6.68 10.02
C ASN A 55 -0.89 5.56 9.06
N ILE A 56 -1.49 5.47 7.88
CA ILE A 56 -1.14 4.52 6.84
C ILE A 56 -0.54 5.30 5.67
N VAL A 57 0.66 4.92 5.23
CA VAL A 57 1.35 5.54 4.10
C VAL A 57 1.68 4.47 3.06
N VAL A 58 1.16 4.61 1.87
CA VAL A 58 1.41 3.73 0.73
C VAL A 58 2.57 4.28 -0.09
N ILE A 59 3.58 3.45 -0.34
CA ILE A 59 4.74 3.79 -1.18
C ILE A 59 4.63 3.01 -2.48
N SER A 60 4.48 3.74 -3.59
CA SER A 60 4.40 3.21 -4.95
C SER A 60 5.25 4.07 -5.92
N VAL A 61 6.52 4.19 -5.58
CA VAL A 61 7.53 4.94 -6.34
C VAL A 61 8.24 4.02 -7.34
N PRO A 62 8.85 4.58 -8.41
CA PRO A 62 9.66 3.80 -9.34
C PRO A 62 10.84 3.08 -8.67
N THR A 63 11.15 1.90 -9.19
CA THR A 63 12.31 1.09 -8.80
C THR A 63 13.05 0.65 -10.07
N PRO A 64 13.72 1.59 -10.78
CA PRO A 64 14.36 1.27 -12.04
C PRO A 64 15.51 0.29 -11.85
N SER A 65 15.77 -0.54 -12.86
CA SER A 65 16.95 -1.38 -12.90
C SER A 65 18.13 -0.62 -13.48
N SER A 66 19.31 -0.77 -12.88
CA SER A 66 20.56 -0.31 -13.48
C SER A 66 20.92 -1.15 -14.72
N GLU A 67 21.92 -0.72 -15.49
CA GLU A 67 22.45 -1.48 -16.62
C GLU A 67 22.96 -2.90 -16.19
N SER A 68 23.41 -3.05 -14.97
CA SER A 68 23.81 -4.34 -14.39
C SER A 68 22.64 -5.20 -13.87
N GLY A 69 21.39 -4.75 -14.04
CA GLY A 69 20.20 -5.44 -13.56
C GLY A 69 19.91 -5.27 -12.05
N VAL A 70 20.70 -4.46 -11.35
CA VAL A 70 20.46 -4.17 -9.93
C VAL A 70 19.29 -3.19 -9.79
N CYS A 71 18.32 -3.53 -8.96
CA CYS A 71 17.18 -2.66 -8.64
C CYS A 71 17.62 -1.46 -7.81
N ASP A 72 17.32 -0.24 -8.29
CA ASP A 72 17.56 0.99 -7.54
C ASP A 72 16.43 1.24 -6.54
N LEU A 73 16.76 1.14 -5.26
CA LEU A 73 15.85 1.37 -4.14
C LEU A 73 15.96 2.80 -3.56
N SER A 74 16.67 3.71 -4.19
CA SER A 74 16.87 5.07 -3.67
C SER A 74 15.57 5.81 -3.43
N PHE A 75 14.63 5.73 -4.38
CA PHE A 75 13.30 6.34 -4.24
C PHE A 75 12.48 5.73 -3.10
N VAL A 76 12.57 4.41 -2.90
CA VAL A 76 11.88 3.75 -1.78
C VAL A 76 12.46 4.20 -0.45
N LYS A 77 13.80 4.27 -0.32
CA LYS A 77 14.47 4.72 0.89
C LYS A 77 14.18 6.21 1.20
N ASP A 78 14.17 7.07 0.18
CA ASP A 78 13.79 8.48 0.34
C ASP A 78 12.34 8.58 0.83
N ALA A 79 11.42 7.84 0.22
CA ALA A 79 10.02 7.80 0.64
C ALA A 79 9.87 7.34 2.10
N VAL A 80 10.55 6.26 2.50
CA VAL A 80 10.56 5.77 3.89
C VAL A 80 11.09 6.81 4.87
N GLY A 81 12.15 7.55 4.47
CA GLY A 81 12.74 8.61 5.28
C GLY A 81 11.80 9.78 5.57
N ARG A 82 10.80 10.02 4.72
CA ARG A 82 9.79 11.08 4.89
C ARG A 82 8.66 10.70 5.85
N VAL A 83 8.47 9.43 6.11
CA VAL A 83 7.40 8.92 6.98
C VAL A 83 7.83 9.01 8.43
N GLY A 84 6.99 9.60 9.27
CA GLY A 84 7.22 9.72 10.72
C GLY A 84 7.16 8.36 11.45
N ASN A 85 7.62 8.34 12.68
CA ASN A 85 7.61 7.17 13.54
C ASN A 85 6.18 6.74 13.91
N GLY A 86 6.00 5.47 14.26
CA GLY A 86 4.72 4.87 14.64
C GLY A 86 3.76 4.63 13.47
N LYS A 87 4.14 5.01 12.25
CA LYS A 87 3.28 4.86 11.06
C LYS A 87 3.37 3.46 10.46
N TRP A 88 2.33 3.10 9.73
CA TRP A 88 2.28 1.92 8.88
C TRP A 88 2.68 2.27 7.46
N ILE A 89 3.66 1.57 6.92
CA ILE A 89 4.18 1.76 5.58
C ILE A 89 3.81 0.54 4.73
N ILE A 90 3.05 0.77 3.68
CA ILE A 90 2.64 -0.25 2.73
C ILE A 90 3.53 -0.12 1.49
N ILE A 91 4.46 -1.06 1.31
CA ILE A 91 5.32 -1.10 0.12
C ILE A 91 4.55 -1.77 -1.02
N ARG A 92 4.28 -1.00 -2.06
CA ARG A 92 3.66 -1.48 -3.31
C ARG A 92 4.60 -1.39 -4.51
N SER A 93 5.73 -0.71 -4.36
CA SER A 93 6.80 -0.75 -5.36
C SER A 93 7.33 -2.18 -5.51
N THR A 94 7.68 -2.58 -6.72
CA THR A 94 8.37 -3.86 -6.97
C THR A 94 9.77 -3.79 -6.37
N VAL A 95 10.08 -4.67 -5.44
CA VAL A 95 11.36 -4.69 -4.73
C VAL A 95 11.94 -6.11 -4.69
N PRO A 96 13.27 -6.25 -4.61
CA PRO A 96 13.90 -7.57 -4.46
C PRO A 96 13.53 -8.25 -3.13
N PRO A 97 13.46 -9.60 -3.09
CA PRO A 97 13.20 -10.37 -1.88
C PRO A 97 14.07 -9.97 -0.71
N GLY A 98 13.46 -9.84 0.48
CA GLY A 98 14.12 -9.42 1.72
C GLY A 98 14.21 -7.91 1.92
N THR A 99 13.76 -7.09 0.96
CA THR A 99 13.84 -5.63 1.05
C THR A 99 12.99 -5.10 2.21
N THR A 100 11.73 -5.52 2.32
CA THR A 100 10.81 -5.04 3.38
C THR A 100 11.28 -5.45 4.76
N ALA A 101 11.78 -6.68 4.92
CA ALA A 101 12.37 -7.15 6.18
C ALA A 101 13.60 -6.32 6.59
N ARG A 102 14.45 -5.95 5.62
CA ARG A 102 15.59 -5.07 5.86
C ARG A 102 15.15 -3.66 6.26
N LEU A 103 14.19 -3.07 5.55
CA LEU A 103 13.63 -1.75 5.89
C LEU A 103 13.04 -1.73 7.29
N GLN A 104 12.34 -2.79 7.71
CA GLN A 104 11.82 -2.93 9.07
C GLN A 104 12.95 -2.95 10.12
N LYS A 105 14.03 -3.67 9.86
CA LYS A 105 15.20 -3.73 10.75
C LYS A 105 15.91 -2.37 10.85
N GLU A 106 16.04 -1.67 9.74
CA GLU A 106 16.68 -0.36 9.66
C GLU A 106 15.81 0.76 10.28
N ASN A 107 14.49 0.56 10.39
CA ASN A 107 13.52 1.52 10.90
C ASN A 107 12.59 0.87 11.95
N PRO A 108 13.09 0.52 13.14
CA PRO A 108 12.33 -0.25 14.13
C PRO A 108 11.10 0.52 14.68
N ASP A 109 11.10 1.84 14.57
CA ASP A 109 9.99 2.71 15.02
C ASP A 109 8.85 2.83 14.01
N LYS A 110 8.90 2.11 12.88
CA LYS A 110 7.88 2.08 11.83
C LYS A 110 7.40 0.65 11.63
N ASN A 111 6.23 0.48 11.04
CA ASN A 111 5.67 -0.85 10.73
C ASN A 111 5.55 -1.03 9.22
N PHE A 112 6.11 -2.11 8.69
CA PHE A 112 6.11 -2.36 7.25
C PHE A 112 5.24 -3.55 6.88
N ILE A 113 4.47 -3.37 5.79
CA ILE A 113 3.73 -4.42 5.12
C ILE A 113 4.14 -4.39 3.65
N PHE A 114 4.54 -5.52 3.09
CA PHE A 114 4.62 -5.66 1.65
C PHE A 114 3.25 -6.06 1.10
N MET A 115 2.81 -5.37 0.08
CA MET A 115 1.53 -5.61 -0.59
C MET A 115 1.75 -5.52 -2.09
N PRO A 116 2.08 -6.64 -2.77
CA PRO A 116 2.29 -6.65 -4.21
C PRO A 116 1.04 -6.22 -4.98
N GLU A 117 1.26 -5.81 -6.20
CA GLU A 117 0.19 -5.42 -7.10
C GLU A 117 0.15 -6.34 -8.33
N PHE A 118 -1.04 -6.50 -8.93
CA PHE A 118 -1.29 -7.41 -10.05
C PHE A 118 -2.06 -6.69 -11.18
N LEU A 119 -1.87 -5.37 -11.32
CA LEU A 119 -2.59 -4.56 -12.28
C LEU A 119 -1.99 -4.70 -13.68
N THR A 120 -2.85 -4.82 -14.68
CA THR A 120 -2.45 -4.70 -16.08
C THR A 120 -2.67 -3.27 -16.58
N GLU A 121 -1.76 -2.74 -17.42
CA GLU A 121 -1.86 -1.36 -17.89
C GLU A 121 -3.20 -1.06 -18.57
N ALA A 122 -3.70 -2.00 -19.38
CA ALA A 122 -4.93 -1.82 -20.14
C ALA A 122 -6.21 -1.81 -19.27
N ARG A 123 -6.19 -2.43 -18.08
CA ARG A 123 -7.38 -2.63 -17.25
C ARG A 123 -7.17 -2.32 -15.76
N ALA A 124 -6.24 -1.45 -15.43
CA ALA A 124 -5.82 -1.20 -14.06
C ALA A 124 -6.98 -0.90 -13.08
N GLU A 125 -7.97 -0.09 -13.49
CA GLU A 125 -9.12 0.23 -12.62
C GLU A 125 -10.03 -0.99 -12.42
N GLU A 126 -10.20 -1.82 -13.45
CA GLU A 126 -10.99 -3.04 -13.36
C GLU A 126 -10.29 -4.09 -12.51
N ASP A 127 -9.00 -4.33 -12.77
CA ASP A 127 -8.18 -5.28 -12.02
C ASP A 127 -8.09 -4.88 -10.54
N PHE A 128 -7.95 -3.57 -10.24
CA PHE A 128 -7.94 -3.08 -8.87
C PHE A 128 -9.30 -3.26 -8.18
N ARG A 129 -10.41 -3.00 -8.89
CA ARG A 129 -11.77 -3.11 -8.35
C ARG A 129 -12.19 -4.55 -8.10
N ASN A 130 -11.70 -5.49 -8.89
CA ASN A 130 -12.05 -6.91 -8.85
C ASN A 130 -10.79 -7.80 -8.73
N PRO A 131 -9.99 -7.66 -7.67
CA PRO A 131 -8.76 -8.43 -7.54
C PRO A 131 -9.10 -9.92 -7.32
N ASP A 132 -8.35 -10.81 -7.97
CA ASP A 132 -8.46 -12.24 -7.71
C ASP A 132 -7.94 -12.58 -6.30
N ARG A 133 -6.94 -11.86 -5.84
CA ARG A 133 -6.29 -12.04 -4.55
C ARG A 133 -5.72 -10.74 -4.00
N LEU A 134 -5.61 -10.66 -2.68
CA LEU A 134 -4.85 -9.64 -1.95
C LEU A 134 -3.80 -10.33 -1.10
N ILE A 135 -2.54 -9.91 -1.22
CA ILE A 135 -1.44 -10.42 -0.40
C ILE A 135 -0.99 -9.29 0.53
N LEU A 136 -0.97 -9.57 1.83
CA LEU A 136 -0.50 -8.67 2.87
C LEU A 136 0.56 -9.40 3.69
N ALA A 137 1.80 -8.96 3.61
CA ALA A 137 2.94 -9.58 4.26
C ALA A 137 3.59 -8.62 5.28
N PRO A 138 3.12 -8.60 6.54
CA PRO A 138 3.71 -7.79 7.61
C PRO A 138 5.12 -8.26 7.97
N ALA A 139 6.09 -7.35 7.99
CA ALA A 139 7.49 -7.67 8.24
C ALA A 139 7.76 -8.19 9.66
N ASN A 140 6.95 -7.77 10.64
CA ASN A 140 7.07 -8.13 12.05
C ASN A 140 5.88 -8.96 12.57
N ARG A 141 5.07 -9.54 11.66
CA ARG A 141 3.83 -10.27 11.99
C ARG A 141 2.84 -9.46 12.86
N ASN A 142 2.90 -8.15 12.76
CA ASN A 142 1.93 -7.26 13.39
C ASN A 142 0.74 -7.04 12.43
N PHE A 143 -0.43 -7.50 12.80
CA PHE A 143 -1.65 -7.47 11.99
C PHE A 143 -2.65 -6.38 12.42
N GLN A 144 -2.29 -5.52 13.37
CA GLN A 144 -3.22 -4.52 13.93
C GLN A 144 -3.88 -3.59 12.91
N VAL A 145 -3.20 -3.31 11.78
CA VAL A 145 -3.73 -2.42 10.74
C VAL A 145 -4.50 -3.16 9.65
N VAL A 146 -4.49 -4.49 9.63
CA VAL A 146 -5.01 -5.29 8.53
C VAL A 146 -6.50 -5.01 8.27
N ASP A 147 -7.34 -5.01 9.31
CA ASP A 147 -8.77 -4.73 9.15
C ASP A 147 -9.02 -3.32 8.59
N THR A 148 -8.26 -2.33 9.09
CA THR A 148 -8.32 -0.97 8.57
C THR A 148 -7.90 -0.93 7.10
N LEU A 149 -6.81 -1.60 6.76
CA LEU A 149 -6.29 -1.65 5.39
C LEU A 149 -7.29 -2.36 4.45
N LEU A 150 -7.87 -3.48 4.87
CA LEU A 150 -8.90 -4.19 4.12
C LEU A 150 -10.16 -3.33 3.89
N SER A 151 -10.53 -2.47 4.85
CA SER A 151 -11.64 -1.53 4.68
C SER A 151 -11.38 -0.48 3.58
N LEU A 152 -10.12 -0.21 3.25
CA LEU A 152 -9.67 0.73 2.22
C LEU A 152 -9.49 0.09 0.84
N LEU A 153 -9.60 -1.22 0.76
CA LEU A 153 -9.38 -2.04 -0.44
C LEU A 153 -10.71 -2.58 -0.99
N PRO A 154 -10.75 -2.97 -2.27
CA PRO A 154 -11.85 -3.78 -2.80
C PRO A 154 -11.81 -5.18 -2.20
N LYS A 155 -12.96 -5.85 -2.23
CA LYS A 155 -13.04 -7.27 -1.87
C LYS A 155 -12.40 -8.11 -2.97
N ALA A 156 -11.50 -9.01 -2.61
CA ALA A 156 -11.00 -10.02 -3.53
C ALA A 156 -12.13 -10.98 -3.94
N ARG A 157 -12.06 -11.54 -5.16
CA ARG A 157 -12.94 -12.63 -5.56
C ARG A 157 -12.72 -13.79 -4.60
N ALA A 158 -13.82 -14.33 -4.04
CA ALA A 158 -13.75 -15.49 -3.16
C ALA A 158 -13.20 -16.68 -3.94
N LEU A 159 -11.92 -16.98 -3.78
CA LEU A 159 -11.45 -18.33 -3.98
C LEU A 159 -12.02 -19.14 -2.81
N THR A 160 -13.01 -19.96 -3.08
CA THR A 160 -13.58 -20.91 -2.10
C THR A 160 -12.49 -21.92 -1.74
N VAL A 161 -11.71 -21.59 -0.72
CA VAL A 161 -10.86 -22.59 -0.06
C VAL A 161 -11.71 -23.14 1.08
N PRO A 162 -12.04 -24.45 1.11
CA PRO A 162 -12.81 -25.04 2.17
C PRO A 162 -12.15 -24.77 3.53
N GLY A 163 -12.87 -24.08 4.42
CA GLY A 163 -12.40 -23.78 5.79
C GLY A 163 -12.06 -22.31 6.06
N TYR A 164 -12.15 -21.41 5.07
CA TYR A 164 -11.98 -19.96 5.25
C TYR A 164 -13.28 -19.20 4.98
N SER A 165 -13.57 -18.18 5.79
CA SER A 165 -14.77 -17.38 5.63
C SER A 165 -14.73 -16.51 4.36
N ASP A 166 -15.85 -16.36 3.72
CA ASP A 166 -16.14 -15.87 2.36
C ASP A 166 -15.74 -14.43 2.01
N THR A 167 -14.83 -13.75 2.70
CA THR A 167 -14.73 -12.31 2.52
C THR A 167 -13.38 -11.76 2.02
N TYR A 168 -12.27 -12.43 2.28
CA TYR A 168 -10.94 -11.97 1.84
C TYR A 168 -10.00 -13.16 1.65
N THR A 169 -9.35 -13.23 0.49
CA THR A 169 -8.21 -14.14 0.31
C THR A 169 -6.95 -13.34 0.65
N TRP A 170 -6.49 -13.45 1.86
CA TRP A 170 -5.16 -12.99 2.23
C TRP A 170 -4.30 -14.19 2.60
N PHE A 171 -3.01 -14.09 2.35
CA PHE A 171 -2.05 -15.13 2.69
C PHE A 171 -1.14 -14.58 3.78
N ASP A 172 -1.00 -15.35 4.87
CA ASP A 172 0.03 -15.10 5.89
C ASP A 172 1.37 -15.58 5.33
N VAL A 173 2.02 -14.71 4.58
CA VAL A 173 3.34 -14.93 4.00
C VAL A 173 4.31 -13.92 4.57
N THR A 174 5.58 -14.29 4.63
CA THR A 174 6.63 -13.33 4.94
C THR A 174 6.83 -12.35 3.77
N PRO A 175 7.36 -11.13 4.01
CA PRO A 175 7.68 -10.23 2.90
C PRO A 175 8.55 -10.87 1.84
N SER A 176 9.55 -11.66 2.22
CA SER A 176 10.45 -12.35 1.28
C SER A 176 9.76 -13.40 0.41
N GLU A 177 8.63 -13.97 0.87
CA GLU A 177 7.82 -14.91 0.08
C GLU A 177 6.86 -14.18 -0.85
N ALA A 178 6.48 -12.95 -0.52
CA ALA A 178 5.58 -12.12 -1.30
C ALA A 178 6.32 -11.25 -2.34
N GLU A 179 7.57 -10.85 -2.07
CA GLU A 179 8.46 -10.07 -2.95
C GLU A 179 8.99 -10.96 -4.10
#